data_45f261e54d6e114466b92e10107a5812
#
_entry.id   45f261e54d6e114466b92e10107a5812
#
_cell.length_a   1.000
_cell.length_b   1.000
_cell.length_c   1.000
_cell.angle_alpha   90.00
_cell.angle_beta   90.00
_cell.angle_gamma   90.00
#
_symmetry.space_group_name_H-M   'P 1'
#
loop_
_entity.id
_entity.type
_entity.pdbx_description
1 polymer ?
#
loop_
_entity_poly.entity_id
_entity_poly.type
_entity_poly.pdbx_seq_one_letter_code
_entity_poly.pdbx_strand_id
1 'polypeptide(L)'
;MGKYKSWKWKVVAPASVGQSIVCFLGPRGPTILRSEIAIQRSAMSFSANIEKLKPSATIKVSTLAKSLVAEGRDIVNLGAGEPDFDTPLFIADAAVNGVRSGQTRYTPPAGLPELRQAIADHLGARAGREINWKGVVVSAGVKQALFNTFFSLCGPGDEVLVAAPYWTTYPALVMLARAEPVTVFGAESNSFKVVPSDLEGVVSEKTKGLVLNTPCNPTGAIYTLEELRELSVWAKGRGVWIVSDEIYRNIYFGAQGDTAPGILNLPEDDVGKFILVDGASKSYAMTGWRVGFSYSGVEIAQKFTALQSQITSNTATPSQVAALEAFRNVEAASSAIAEMGVAFRRRRDLVIALMDRLLPGVPYIQPEGAFYLYFRVDGLFEVDENDATTWCSRLLQEHGVALVPGAAFGDDRWVRLSFAASDALIEEAFTRIVVMVGTGATV
;
A
#
# COMPACT_ATOMS: atom_id res chain seq x y z
N MET A 1 -17.82 21.04 -58.72
CA MET A 1 -16.44 21.51 -58.53
C MET A 1 -16.46 22.78 -57.68
N GLY A 2 -16.37 22.65 -56.40
CA GLY A 2 -16.39 23.77 -55.43
C GLY A 2 -14.97 24.11 -55.01
N LYS A 3 -14.59 25.38 -55.19
CA LYS A 3 -13.27 25.91 -54.86
C LYS A 3 -13.10 26.05 -53.34
N TYR A 4 -12.27 25.23 -52.73
CA TYR A 4 -11.78 25.45 -51.37
C TYR A 4 -10.78 26.62 -51.36
N LYS A 5 -11.11 27.74 -50.70
CA LYS A 5 -10.18 28.83 -50.42
C LYS A 5 -9.27 28.39 -49.28
N SER A 6 -7.98 28.27 -49.56
CA SER A 6 -6.95 27.97 -48.57
C SER A 6 -6.74 29.15 -47.61
N TRP A 7 -6.93 28.92 -46.31
CA TRP A 7 -6.55 29.85 -45.27
C TRP A 7 -5.06 29.71 -44.99
N LYS A 8 -4.30 30.79 -45.08
CA LYS A 8 -2.89 30.80 -44.69
C LYS A 8 -2.75 31.51 -43.36
N TRP A 9 -2.26 30.81 -42.38
CA TRP A 9 -1.86 31.36 -41.09
C TRP A 9 -0.44 31.95 -41.19
N LYS A 10 -0.25 33.19 -40.75
CA LYS A 10 1.08 33.77 -40.60
C LYS A 10 1.27 34.04 -39.10
N VAL A 11 2.13 33.28 -38.45
CA VAL A 11 2.54 33.53 -37.07
C VAL A 11 3.66 34.54 -37.12
N VAL A 12 3.46 35.70 -36.52
CA VAL A 12 4.51 36.68 -36.30
C VAL A 12 5.05 36.42 -34.87
N ALA A 13 6.34 36.11 -34.74
CA ALA A 13 6.98 35.82 -33.51
C ALA A 13 6.93 37.05 -32.54
N PRO A 14 6.71 36.86 -31.24
CA PRO A 14 6.62 37.96 -30.30
C PRO A 14 8.01 38.54 -29.97
N ALA A 15 8.16 39.83 -30.05
CA ALA A 15 9.19 40.53 -29.34
C ALA A 15 8.67 40.85 -27.93
N SER A 16 9.30 40.24 -26.91
CA SER A 16 9.06 40.39 -25.49
C SER A 16 7.82 39.68 -24.90
N VAL A 17 8.05 39.06 -23.77
CA VAL A 17 7.08 38.32 -22.95
C VAL A 17 5.91 39.21 -22.55
N GLY A 18 4.70 38.90 -22.98
CA GLY A 18 3.48 39.42 -22.37
C GLY A 18 2.40 40.03 -23.27
N GLN A 19 2.56 40.09 -24.60
CA GLN A 19 1.50 40.63 -25.48
C GLN A 19 1.29 39.76 -26.73
N SER A 20 0.13 39.16 -26.85
CA SER A 20 -0.32 38.52 -28.10
C SER A 20 -1.19 39.52 -28.87
N ILE A 21 -0.71 39.93 -30.04
CA ILE A 21 -1.47 40.81 -30.95
C ILE A 21 -2.17 39.91 -31.98
N VAL A 22 -3.48 39.86 -31.94
CA VAL A 22 -4.29 39.21 -32.98
C VAL A 22 -4.77 40.30 -33.95
N CYS A 23 -4.26 40.29 -35.18
CA CYS A 23 -4.71 41.20 -36.22
C CYS A 23 -5.80 40.51 -37.07
N PHE A 24 -6.98 41.10 -37.10
CA PHE A 24 -8.03 40.77 -38.08
C PHE A 24 -7.89 41.64 -39.28
N LEU A 25 -7.71 41.09 -40.46
CA LEU A 25 -7.76 41.79 -41.73
C LEU A 25 -9.19 41.68 -42.30
N GLY A 26 -9.97 42.74 -42.08
CA GLY A 26 -11.29 42.89 -42.72
C GLY A 26 -11.21 43.82 -43.93
N PRO A 27 -12.27 43.89 -44.80
CA PRO A 27 -12.27 44.65 -46.06
C PRO A 27 -12.20 46.17 -45.91
N ARG A 28 -12.07 46.74 -44.72
CA ARG A 28 -11.95 48.18 -44.43
C ARG A 28 -10.68 48.59 -43.69
N GLY A 29 -9.61 47.77 -43.76
CA GLY A 29 -8.34 48.09 -43.12
C GLY A 29 -8.16 47.44 -41.74
N PRO A 30 -6.93 47.42 -41.16
CA PRO A 30 -6.63 46.75 -39.91
C PRO A 30 -7.21 47.53 -38.73
N THR A 31 -8.14 46.93 -38.02
CA THR A 31 -8.61 47.44 -36.71
C THR A 31 -7.78 46.76 -35.62
N ILE A 32 -6.97 47.50 -34.90
CA ILE A 32 -6.21 47.04 -33.75
C ILE A 32 -7.14 47.11 -32.54
N LEU A 33 -7.73 46.02 -32.14
CA LEU A 33 -8.37 45.86 -30.85
C LEU A 33 -7.27 45.49 -29.84
N ARG A 34 -6.81 46.45 -29.01
CA ARG A 34 -6.05 46.14 -27.81
C ARG A 34 -7.03 45.58 -26.79
N SER A 35 -7.21 44.25 -26.76
CA SER A 35 -7.73 43.62 -25.56
C SER A 35 -6.55 43.41 -24.62
N GLU A 36 -6.48 44.14 -23.52
CA GLU A 36 -5.72 43.71 -22.35
C GLU A 36 -6.42 42.48 -21.82
N ILE A 37 -6.02 41.30 -22.34
CA ILE A 37 -6.28 40.08 -21.64
C ILE A 37 -5.35 40.14 -20.44
N ALA A 38 -5.87 40.64 -19.33
CA ALA A 38 -5.31 40.39 -18.02
C ALA A 38 -5.34 38.89 -17.85
N ILE A 39 -4.21 38.22 -18.16
CA ILE A 39 -3.96 36.87 -17.67
C ILE A 39 -3.84 37.06 -16.17
N GLN A 40 -5.00 37.10 -15.49
CA GLN A 40 -5.01 36.73 -14.09
C GLN A 40 -4.28 35.41 -14.05
N ARG A 41 -3.09 35.36 -13.44
CA ARG A 41 -2.50 34.16 -12.95
C ARG A 41 -3.53 33.60 -11.95
N SER A 42 -4.54 32.88 -12.45
CA SER A 42 -5.36 32.05 -11.60
C SER A 42 -4.35 31.12 -10.93
N ALA A 43 -4.25 31.19 -9.61
CA ALA A 43 -3.53 30.18 -8.86
C ALA A 43 -3.99 28.84 -9.46
N MET A 44 -3.02 28.00 -9.90
CA MET A 44 -3.38 26.69 -10.46
C MET A 44 -4.25 26.00 -9.41
N SER A 45 -5.54 25.85 -9.71
CA SER A 45 -6.47 25.15 -8.83
C SER A 45 -6.51 23.70 -9.27
N PHE A 46 -6.16 22.83 -8.35
CA PHE A 46 -6.34 21.40 -8.54
C PHE A 46 -7.78 20.98 -8.17
N SER A 47 -8.21 19.80 -8.55
CA SER A 47 -9.47 19.25 -8.07
C SER A 47 -9.39 19.01 -6.55
N ALA A 48 -10.50 19.25 -5.83
CA ALA A 48 -10.54 19.24 -4.36
C ALA A 48 -10.04 17.93 -3.71
N ASN A 49 -10.22 16.79 -4.38
CA ASN A 49 -9.70 15.50 -3.92
C ASN A 49 -8.18 15.37 -4.12
N ILE A 50 -7.60 16.05 -5.11
CA ILE A 50 -6.14 16.06 -5.33
C ILE A 50 -5.45 17.05 -4.37
N GLU A 51 -6.06 18.19 -4.08
CA GLU A 51 -5.51 19.17 -3.12
C GLU A 51 -5.36 18.59 -1.71
N LYS A 52 -6.22 17.66 -1.33
CA LYS A 52 -6.17 16.95 -0.03
C LYS A 52 -5.05 15.90 0.05
N LEU A 53 -4.50 15.46 -1.09
CA LEU A 53 -3.49 14.40 -1.09
C LEU A 53 -2.14 14.91 -0.59
N LYS A 54 -1.60 14.18 0.38
CA LYS A 54 -0.23 14.40 0.87
C LYS A 54 0.69 13.30 0.30
N PRO A 55 1.97 13.62 0.02
CA PRO A 55 2.95 12.59 -0.32
C PRO A 55 3.05 11.54 0.77
N SER A 56 3.27 10.28 0.37
CA SER A 56 3.42 9.18 1.32
C SER A 56 4.56 9.43 2.31
N ALA A 57 4.26 9.41 3.60
CA ALA A 57 5.24 9.64 4.67
C ALA A 57 6.36 8.60 4.63
N THR A 58 6.04 7.33 4.34
CA THR A 58 7.04 6.25 4.21
C THR A 58 8.00 6.49 3.06
N ILE A 59 7.51 7.01 1.92
CA ILE A 59 8.37 7.37 0.77
C ILE A 59 9.24 8.59 1.12
N LYS A 60 8.69 9.57 1.84
CA LYS A 60 9.46 10.75 2.29
C LYS A 60 10.66 10.35 3.15
N VAL A 61 10.44 9.52 4.16
CA VAL A 61 11.50 9.02 5.04
C VAL A 61 12.56 8.26 4.24
N SER A 62 12.12 7.34 3.39
CA SER A 62 13.06 6.54 2.56
C SER A 62 13.85 7.39 1.57
N THR A 63 13.23 8.42 0.99
CA THR A 63 13.93 9.34 0.07
C THR A 63 14.94 10.20 0.82
N LEU A 64 14.59 10.72 1.99
CA LEU A 64 15.50 11.49 2.83
C LEU A 64 16.69 10.64 3.29
N ALA A 65 16.45 9.41 3.75
CA ALA A 65 17.52 8.49 4.13
C ALA A 65 18.50 8.24 2.96
N LYS A 66 17.98 7.98 1.76
CA LYS A 66 18.79 7.81 0.55
C LYS A 66 19.60 9.08 0.18
N SER A 67 19.02 10.27 0.34
CA SER A 67 19.74 11.53 0.11
C SER A 67 20.92 11.68 1.08
N LEU A 68 20.67 11.41 2.37
CA LEU A 68 21.74 11.50 3.39
C LEU A 68 22.87 10.48 3.15
N VAL A 69 22.53 9.27 2.70
CA VAL A 69 23.55 8.28 2.26
C VAL A 69 24.36 8.80 1.07
N ALA A 70 23.68 9.41 0.08
CA ALA A 70 24.38 10.01 -1.07
C ALA A 70 25.29 11.19 -0.70
N GLU A 71 25.02 11.87 0.41
CA GLU A 71 25.85 12.90 1.03
C GLU A 71 27.00 12.35 1.88
N GLY A 72 27.16 11.01 1.92
CA GLY A 72 28.23 10.34 2.65
C GLY A 72 27.94 10.05 4.13
N ARG A 73 26.70 10.21 4.57
CA ARG A 73 26.30 9.90 5.95
C ARG A 73 26.05 8.41 6.12
N ASP A 74 26.44 7.89 7.28
CA ASP A 74 26.16 6.52 7.70
C ASP A 74 24.73 6.42 8.25
N ILE A 75 23.81 5.86 7.44
CA ILE A 75 22.38 5.76 7.76
C ILE A 75 21.92 4.32 7.76
N VAL A 76 21.36 3.88 8.88
CA VAL A 76 20.63 2.62 9.03
C VAL A 76 19.15 2.88 8.69
N ASN A 77 18.68 2.35 7.56
CA ASN A 77 17.31 2.59 7.10
C ASN A 77 16.40 1.40 7.42
N LEU A 78 15.64 1.49 8.51
CA LEU A 78 14.60 0.53 8.90
C LEU A 78 13.17 1.08 8.65
N GLY A 79 13.03 2.09 7.79
CA GLY A 79 11.72 2.61 7.34
C GLY A 79 11.16 1.90 6.11
N ALA A 80 11.95 1.07 5.41
CA ALA A 80 11.52 0.41 4.18
C ALA A 80 10.41 -0.63 4.43
N GLY A 81 9.47 -0.69 3.51
CA GLY A 81 8.35 -1.64 3.58
C GLY A 81 8.47 -2.74 2.53
N GLU A 82 9.66 -3.31 2.35
CA GLU A 82 9.91 -4.37 1.36
C GLU A 82 10.86 -5.43 1.90
N PRO A 83 10.70 -6.71 1.49
CA PRO A 83 11.67 -7.76 1.81
C PRO A 83 13.05 -7.38 1.31
N ASP A 84 14.08 -7.71 2.07
CA ASP A 84 15.50 -7.55 1.74
C ASP A 84 16.09 -8.78 1.02
N PHE A 85 15.23 -9.52 0.35
CA PHE A 85 15.56 -10.68 -0.47
C PHE A 85 15.42 -10.35 -1.94
N ASP A 86 16.22 -11.00 -2.76
CA ASP A 86 16.01 -11.00 -4.19
C ASP A 86 14.81 -11.84 -4.58
N THR A 87 14.18 -11.48 -5.70
CA THR A 87 13.15 -12.34 -6.31
C THR A 87 13.75 -13.71 -6.62
N PRO A 88 13.11 -14.84 -6.22
CA PRO A 88 13.60 -16.19 -6.50
C PRO A 88 13.94 -16.39 -7.97
N LEU A 89 15.09 -17.02 -8.26
CA LEU A 89 15.63 -17.15 -9.62
C LEU A 89 14.66 -17.82 -10.59
N PHE A 90 13.90 -18.84 -10.17
CA PHE A 90 12.93 -19.49 -11.05
C PHE A 90 11.84 -18.53 -11.54
N ILE A 91 11.46 -17.54 -10.73
CA ILE A 91 10.51 -16.48 -11.09
C ILE A 91 11.16 -15.49 -12.05
N ALA A 92 12.38 -15.04 -11.75
CA ALA A 92 13.12 -14.11 -12.59
C ALA A 92 13.44 -14.71 -13.98
N ASP A 93 13.85 -15.97 -14.03
CA ASP A 93 14.11 -16.70 -15.26
C ASP A 93 12.86 -16.88 -16.13
N ALA A 94 11.70 -17.09 -15.50
CA ALA A 94 10.43 -17.15 -16.23
C ALA A 94 10.15 -15.85 -16.96
N ALA A 95 10.37 -14.68 -16.33
CA ALA A 95 10.23 -13.39 -16.99
C ALA A 95 11.22 -13.20 -18.14
N VAL A 96 12.49 -13.53 -17.93
CA VAL A 96 13.54 -13.44 -18.97
C VAL A 96 13.17 -14.30 -20.18
N ASN A 97 12.73 -15.52 -19.94
CA ASN A 97 12.29 -16.44 -21.00
C ASN A 97 11.02 -15.93 -21.69
N GLY A 98 10.08 -15.37 -20.95
CA GLY A 98 8.88 -14.72 -21.49
C GLY A 98 9.23 -13.58 -22.44
N VAL A 99 10.15 -12.70 -22.06
CA VAL A 99 10.61 -11.59 -22.91
C VAL A 99 11.30 -12.14 -24.15
N ARG A 100 12.21 -13.11 -24.03
CA ARG A 100 12.92 -13.74 -25.16
C ARG A 100 11.99 -14.46 -26.15
N SER A 101 10.88 -15.01 -25.64
CA SER A 101 9.86 -15.68 -26.47
C SER A 101 8.80 -14.72 -27.04
N GLY A 102 8.94 -13.41 -26.82
CA GLY A 102 8.06 -12.39 -27.38
C GLY A 102 6.77 -12.13 -26.56
N GLN A 103 6.69 -12.57 -25.31
CA GLN A 103 5.56 -12.29 -24.41
C GLN A 103 5.64 -10.85 -23.85
N THR A 104 5.51 -9.87 -24.74
CA THR A 104 5.70 -8.45 -24.44
C THR A 104 4.55 -7.57 -24.97
N ARG A 105 3.47 -8.20 -25.44
CA ARG A 105 2.30 -7.51 -26.00
C ARG A 105 1.20 -7.36 -24.94
N TYR A 106 0.16 -6.61 -25.28
CA TYR A 106 -1.02 -6.47 -24.43
C TYR A 106 -1.67 -7.82 -24.09
N THR A 107 -2.11 -7.93 -22.85
CA THR A 107 -2.94 -9.04 -22.35
C THR A 107 -4.37 -8.55 -22.12
N PRO A 108 -5.32 -9.44 -21.84
CA PRO A 108 -6.64 -9.02 -21.36
C PRO A 108 -6.48 -8.09 -20.13
N PRO A 109 -7.31 -7.06 -19.97
CA PRO A 109 -7.21 -6.11 -18.86
C PRO A 109 -7.27 -6.75 -17.47
N ALA A 110 -8.03 -7.85 -17.32
CA ALA A 110 -8.07 -8.59 -16.04
C ALA A 110 -6.81 -9.43 -15.76
N GLY A 111 -5.88 -9.51 -16.70
CA GLY A 111 -4.68 -10.34 -16.64
C GLY A 111 -4.75 -11.60 -17.50
N LEU A 112 -3.60 -12.27 -17.64
CA LEU A 112 -3.46 -13.55 -18.35
C LEU A 112 -4.44 -14.58 -17.76
N PRO A 113 -5.24 -15.28 -18.57
CA PRO A 113 -6.17 -16.30 -18.08
C PRO A 113 -5.47 -17.36 -17.22
N GLU A 114 -4.29 -17.81 -17.66
CA GLU A 114 -3.48 -18.81 -16.96
C GLU A 114 -3.03 -18.33 -15.57
N LEU A 115 -2.63 -17.07 -15.45
CA LEU A 115 -2.27 -16.46 -14.17
C LEU A 115 -3.49 -16.34 -13.24
N ARG A 116 -4.61 -15.90 -13.78
CA ARG A 116 -5.86 -15.80 -13.01
C ARG A 116 -6.34 -17.15 -12.51
N GLN A 117 -6.19 -18.21 -13.33
CA GLN A 117 -6.47 -19.59 -12.91
C GLN A 117 -5.50 -20.05 -11.82
N ALA A 118 -4.19 -19.87 -12.00
CA ALA A 118 -3.19 -20.25 -10.99
C ALA A 118 -3.42 -19.54 -9.63
N ILE A 119 -3.82 -18.26 -9.67
CA ILE A 119 -4.21 -17.51 -8.47
C ILE A 119 -5.49 -18.13 -7.85
N ALA A 120 -6.49 -18.46 -8.65
CA ALA A 120 -7.72 -19.07 -8.15
C ALA A 120 -7.46 -20.45 -7.53
N ASP A 121 -6.60 -21.25 -8.14
CA ASP A 121 -6.19 -22.55 -7.60
C ASP A 121 -5.47 -22.39 -6.25
N HIS A 122 -4.56 -21.42 -6.17
CA HIS A 122 -3.87 -21.05 -4.92
C HIS A 122 -4.85 -20.61 -3.83
N LEU A 123 -5.81 -19.73 -4.16
CA LEU A 123 -6.85 -19.31 -3.22
C LEU A 123 -7.77 -20.48 -2.84
N GLY A 124 -8.08 -21.36 -3.79
CA GLY A 124 -8.91 -22.54 -3.56
C GLY A 124 -8.27 -23.54 -2.60
N ALA A 125 -6.98 -23.79 -2.75
CA ALA A 125 -6.21 -24.62 -1.80
C ALA A 125 -6.27 -24.06 -0.37
N ARG A 126 -6.20 -22.73 -0.22
CA ARG A 126 -6.33 -22.04 1.08
C ARG A 126 -7.75 -22.09 1.66
N ALA A 127 -8.75 -21.97 0.79
CA ALA A 127 -10.16 -21.94 1.16
C ALA A 127 -10.76 -23.32 1.40
N GLY A 128 -10.08 -24.39 0.97
CA GLY A 128 -10.62 -25.76 0.96
C GLY A 128 -11.80 -25.95 -0.01
N ARG A 129 -11.95 -25.09 -1.01
CA ARG A 129 -13.03 -25.11 -2.01
C ARG A 129 -12.59 -24.52 -3.35
N GLU A 130 -13.33 -24.83 -4.40
CA GLU A 130 -13.09 -24.26 -5.72
C GLU A 130 -13.35 -22.74 -5.73
N ILE A 131 -12.43 -21.98 -6.32
CA ILE A 131 -12.52 -20.53 -6.51
C ILE A 131 -12.69 -20.23 -8.01
N ASN A 132 -13.73 -19.48 -8.34
CA ASN A 132 -13.98 -19.08 -9.72
C ASN A 132 -12.94 -18.05 -10.19
N TRP A 133 -12.03 -18.47 -11.08
CA TRP A 133 -10.96 -17.63 -11.61
C TRP A 133 -11.47 -16.34 -12.31
N LYS A 134 -12.73 -16.30 -12.76
CA LYS A 134 -13.34 -15.10 -13.36
C LYS A 134 -13.53 -13.99 -12.35
N GLY A 135 -13.54 -14.31 -11.06
CA GLY A 135 -13.54 -13.34 -9.96
C GLY A 135 -12.17 -12.71 -9.66
N VAL A 136 -11.09 -13.22 -10.26
CA VAL A 136 -9.73 -12.70 -10.08
C VAL A 136 -9.43 -11.60 -11.10
N VAL A 137 -8.89 -10.45 -10.62
CA VAL A 137 -8.38 -9.35 -11.47
C VAL A 137 -6.95 -9.04 -11.07
N VAL A 138 -6.01 -9.24 -11.99
CA VAL A 138 -4.59 -8.93 -11.80
C VAL A 138 -4.35 -7.45 -12.09
N SER A 139 -3.68 -6.76 -11.17
CA SER A 139 -3.45 -5.32 -11.18
C SER A 139 -1.98 -4.96 -10.97
N ALA A 140 -1.58 -3.72 -11.25
CA ALA A 140 -0.21 -3.22 -11.03
C ALA A 140 0.10 -3.06 -9.53
N GLY A 141 0.16 -4.19 -8.82
CA GLY A 141 0.31 -4.30 -7.37
C GLY A 141 -1.01 -4.12 -6.63
N VAL A 142 -1.01 -4.49 -5.35
CA VAL A 142 -2.17 -4.36 -4.44
C VAL A 142 -2.70 -2.92 -4.37
N LYS A 143 -1.81 -1.93 -4.51
CA LYS A 143 -2.23 -0.51 -4.50
C LYS A 143 -3.24 -0.20 -5.62
N GLN A 144 -3.05 -0.72 -6.82
CA GLN A 144 -4.02 -0.56 -7.91
C GLN A 144 -5.27 -1.40 -7.67
N ALA A 145 -5.16 -2.62 -7.14
CA ALA A 145 -6.32 -3.44 -6.77
C ALA A 145 -7.22 -2.72 -5.77
N LEU A 146 -6.65 -2.09 -4.75
CA LEU A 146 -7.37 -1.26 -3.76
C LEU A 146 -7.95 0.01 -4.41
N PHE A 147 -7.23 0.68 -5.30
CA PHE A 147 -7.76 1.81 -6.05
C PHE A 147 -8.99 1.39 -6.86
N ASN A 148 -8.90 0.29 -7.60
CA ASN A 148 -10.03 -0.25 -8.36
C ASN A 148 -11.22 -0.55 -7.45
N THR A 149 -10.97 -1.11 -6.25
CA THR A 149 -11.97 -1.42 -5.24
C THR A 149 -12.71 -0.17 -4.79
N PHE A 150 -12.00 0.80 -4.20
CA PHE A 150 -12.66 1.99 -3.66
C PHE A 150 -13.30 2.84 -4.74
N PHE A 151 -12.62 3.04 -5.88
CA PHE A 151 -13.15 3.85 -6.97
C PHE A 151 -14.40 3.26 -7.63
N SER A 152 -14.56 1.93 -7.58
CA SER A 152 -15.75 1.25 -8.13
C SER A 152 -16.91 1.11 -7.14
N LEU A 153 -16.61 1.04 -5.84
CA LEU A 153 -17.62 0.74 -4.81
C LEU A 153 -18.08 1.97 -4.02
N CYS A 154 -17.29 3.05 -4.04
CA CYS A 154 -17.54 4.25 -3.25
C CYS A 154 -17.55 5.51 -4.13
N GLY A 155 -18.26 6.53 -3.66
CA GLY A 155 -18.36 7.84 -4.31
C GLY A 155 -18.65 8.97 -3.32
N PRO A 156 -19.01 10.17 -3.82
CA PRO A 156 -19.30 11.31 -2.97
C PRO A 156 -20.44 11.01 -1.97
N GLY A 157 -20.16 11.24 -0.70
CA GLY A 157 -21.12 11.01 0.39
C GLY A 157 -21.04 9.63 1.03
N ASP A 158 -20.27 8.70 0.45
CA ASP A 158 -20.01 7.40 1.06
C ASP A 158 -18.86 7.47 2.07
N GLU A 159 -18.89 6.60 3.06
CA GLU A 159 -17.87 6.46 4.10
C GLU A 159 -17.24 5.07 4.06
N VAL A 160 -15.94 5.02 4.36
CA VAL A 160 -15.18 3.76 4.50
C VAL A 160 -14.50 3.76 5.85
N LEU A 161 -14.81 2.76 6.68
CA LEU A 161 -14.17 2.55 7.98
C LEU A 161 -12.76 2.00 7.74
N VAL A 162 -11.77 2.64 8.36
CA VAL A 162 -10.35 2.27 8.27
C VAL A 162 -9.83 2.02 9.66
N ALA A 163 -9.55 0.75 9.98
CA ALA A 163 -9.01 0.35 11.28
C ALA A 163 -7.58 0.92 11.44
N ALA A 164 -7.36 1.71 12.49
CA ALA A 164 -6.08 2.32 12.82
C ALA A 164 -5.39 1.55 13.96
N PRO A 165 -4.05 1.50 13.94
CA PRO A 165 -3.11 2.05 12.94
C PRO A 165 -3.22 1.34 11.59
N TYR A 166 -3.17 2.11 10.50
CA TYR A 166 -3.44 1.62 9.14
C TYR A 166 -2.26 1.86 8.19
N TRP A 167 -2.17 1.09 7.12
CA TRP A 167 -1.27 1.45 6.04
C TRP A 167 -1.67 2.79 5.41
N THR A 168 -0.70 3.70 5.36
CA THR A 168 -0.85 5.13 4.98
C THR A 168 -1.64 5.39 3.69
N THR A 169 -1.78 4.38 2.85
CA THR A 169 -2.42 4.50 1.54
C THR A 169 -3.94 4.35 1.58
N TYR A 170 -4.52 3.67 2.58
CA TYR A 170 -5.98 3.45 2.60
C TYR A 170 -6.79 4.74 2.62
N PRO A 171 -6.55 5.69 3.55
CA PRO A 171 -7.29 6.95 3.55
C PRO A 171 -7.12 7.72 2.23
N ALA A 172 -5.91 7.72 1.66
CA ALA A 172 -5.64 8.41 0.41
C ALA A 172 -6.44 7.83 -0.77
N LEU A 173 -6.55 6.49 -0.86
CA LEU A 173 -7.32 5.83 -1.92
C LEU A 173 -8.83 6.04 -1.76
N VAL A 174 -9.35 6.07 -0.53
CA VAL A 174 -10.74 6.40 -0.24
C VAL A 174 -11.05 7.84 -0.67
N MET A 175 -10.18 8.81 -0.33
CA MET A 175 -10.30 10.19 -0.78
C MET A 175 -10.22 10.34 -2.31
N LEU A 176 -9.37 9.56 -2.99
CA LEU A 176 -9.33 9.53 -4.46
C LEU A 176 -10.62 9.01 -5.07
N ALA A 177 -11.31 8.09 -4.41
CA ALA A 177 -12.66 7.66 -4.78
C ALA A 177 -13.74 8.72 -4.46
N ARG A 178 -13.37 9.85 -3.88
CA ARG A 178 -14.24 10.95 -3.42
C ARG A 178 -15.17 10.55 -2.26
N ALA A 179 -14.83 9.48 -1.55
CA ALA A 179 -15.48 9.06 -0.32
C ALA A 179 -14.71 9.58 0.91
N GLU A 180 -15.30 9.46 2.08
CA GLU A 180 -14.71 9.90 3.35
C GLU A 180 -14.10 8.70 4.10
N PRO A 181 -12.79 8.71 4.44
CA PRO A 181 -12.21 7.72 5.33
C PRO A 181 -12.56 8.04 6.78
N VAL A 182 -13.23 7.12 7.44
CA VAL A 182 -13.57 7.21 8.87
C VAL A 182 -12.61 6.32 9.66
N THR A 183 -11.73 6.94 10.43
CA THR A 183 -10.74 6.21 11.25
C THR A 183 -11.40 5.59 12.47
N VAL A 184 -11.11 4.31 12.72
CA VAL A 184 -11.57 3.57 13.90
C VAL A 184 -10.37 3.00 14.63
N PHE A 185 -10.29 3.23 15.95
CA PHE A 185 -9.23 2.68 16.78
C PHE A 185 -9.76 1.49 17.58
N GLY A 186 -9.07 0.36 17.48
CA GLY A 186 -9.18 -0.71 18.46
C GLY A 186 -8.38 -0.38 19.72
N ALA A 187 -8.62 -1.12 20.80
CA ALA A 187 -7.88 -0.94 22.05
C ALA A 187 -6.40 -1.34 21.88
N GLU A 188 -5.50 -0.55 22.48
CA GLU A 188 -4.06 -0.86 22.53
C GLU A 188 -3.81 -2.25 23.17
N SER A 189 -4.56 -2.58 24.24
CA SER A 189 -4.52 -3.90 24.90
C SER A 189 -4.96 -5.06 24.00
N ASN A 190 -5.66 -4.79 22.88
CA ASN A 190 -6.01 -5.78 21.86
C ASN A 190 -5.14 -5.61 20.60
N SER A 191 -3.91 -5.11 20.75
CA SER A 191 -3.00 -4.87 19.62
C SER A 191 -3.61 -3.99 18.52
N PHE A 192 -4.48 -3.07 18.90
CA PHE A 192 -5.24 -2.17 18.02
C PHE A 192 -6.22 -2.88 17.07
N LYS A 193 -6.49 -4.17 17.25
CA LYS A 193 -7.52 -4.85 16.48
C LYS A 193 -8.90 -4.32 16.84
N VAL A 194 -9.65 -3.89 15.84
CA VAL A 194 -11.04 -3.45 16.05
C VAL A 194 -11.96 -4.64 16.27
N VAL A 195 -13.00 -4.43 17.06
CA VAL A 195 -14.08 -5.39 17.31
C VAL A 195 -15.43 -4.78 16.90
N PRO A 196 -16.51 -5.56 16.76
CA PRO A 196 -17.82 -5.03 16.35
C PRO A 196 -18.29 -3.84 17.19
N SER A 197 -18.03 -3.81 18.50
CA SER A 197 -18.45 -2.70 19.38
C SER A 197 -17.74 -1.37 19.04
N ASP A 198 -16.50 -1.42 18.57
CA ASP A 198 -15.76 -0.20 18.15
C ASP A 198 -16.40 0.39 16.89
N LEU A 199 -16.90 -0.48 16.00
CA LEU A 199 -17.52 -0.08 14.74
C LEU A 199 -18.93 0.51 14.95
N GLU A 200 -19.67 0.04 15.96
CA GLU A 200 -21.00 0.55 16.29
C GLU A 200 -21.00 2.04 16.66
N GLY A 201 -19.90 2.53 17.23
CA GLY A 201 -19.75 3.94 17.59
C GLY A 201 -19.60 4.90 16.42
N VAL A 202 -19.27 4.38 15.22
CA VAL A 202 -18.89 5.19 14.05
C VAL A 202 -19.63 4.82 12.76
N VAL A 203 -20.31 3.68 12.71
CA VAL A 203 -21.07 3.24 11.53
C VAL A 203 -22.26 4.16 11.29
N SER A 204 -22.52 4.48 10.04
CA SER A 204 -23.66 5.30 9.60
C SER A 204 -24.35 4.66 8.38
N GLU A 205 -25.47 5.24 7.93
CA GLU A 205 -26.14 4.84 6.69
C GLU A 205 -25.26 5.08 5.43
N LYS A 206 -24.23 5.92 5.55
CA LYS A 206 -23.28 6.22 4.48
C LYS A 206 -22.13 5.21 4.42
N THR A 207 -21.99 4.37 5.45
CA THR A 207 -20.89 3.41 5.54
C THR A 207 -21.02 2.34 4.46
N LYS A 208 -20.06 2.25 3.56
CA LYS A 208 -19.99 1.29 2.46
C LYS A 208 -19.02 0.16 2.70
N GLY A 209 -17.91 0.43 3.37
CA GLY A 209 -16.84 -0.55 3.53
C GLY A 209 -16.10 -0.46 4.85
N LEU A 210 -15.49 -1.58 5.24
CA LEU A 210 -14.54 -1.73 6.32
C LEU A 210 -13.25 -2.31 5.73
N VAL A 211 -12.10 -1.66 5.97
CA VAL A 211 -10.80 -2.15 5.56
C VAL A 211 -10.16 -2.91 6.71
N LEU A 212 -9.80 -4.16 6.47
CA LEU A 212 -9.04 -5.02 7.37
C LEU A 212 -7.73 -5.40 6.71
N ASN A 213 -6.60 -5.25 7.42
CA ASN A 213 -5.28 -5.69 6.97
C ASN A 213 -4.73 -6.71 7.97
N THR A 214 -4.58 -7.95 7.52
CA THR A 214 -4.14 -9.07 8.37
C THR A 214 -3.22 -10.03 7.59
N PRO A 215 -1.97 -10.16 8.02
CA PRO A 215 -1.21 -9.43 9.05
C PRO A 215 -1.10 -7.94 8.78
N CYS A 216 -1.10 -7.14 9.84
CA CYS A 216 -1.23 -5.69 9.76
C CYS A 216 0.10 -4.96 9.53
N ASN A 217 0.09 -3.97 8.68
CA ASN A 217 1.09 -2.91 8.62
C ASN A 217 0.47 -1.64 9.22
N PRO A 218 0.92 -1.13 10.40
CA PRO A 218 2.28 -1.24 10.93
C PRO A 218 2.46 -2.24 12.10
N THR A 219 1.42 -2.78 12.70
CA THR A 219 1.49 -3.43 14.02
C THR A 219 2.05 -4.85 14.01
N GLY A 220 1.98 -5.55 12.87
CA GLY A 220 2.26 -6.98 12.80
C GLY A 220 1.17 -7.86 13.45
N ALA A 221 0.10 -7.26 13.98
CA ALA A 221 -1.02 -7.98 14.57
C ALA A 221 -1.80 -8.79 13.54
N ILE A 222 -2.42 -9.87 14.00
CA ILE A 222 -3.23 -10.78 13.17
C ILE A 222 -4.60 -10.94 13.80
N TYR A 223 -5.62 -10.86 12.97
CA TYR A 223 -6.96 -11.28 13.39
C TYR A 223 -7.04 -12.80 13.40
N THR A 224 -7.50 -13.37 14.51
CA THR A 224 -7.84 -14.79 14.59
C THR A 224 -9.05 -15.10 13.69
N LEU A 225 -9.27 -16.39 13.42
CA LEU A 225 -10.41 -16.78 12.62
C LEU A 225 -11.76 -16.38 13.26
N GLU A 226 -11.85 -16.43 14.59
CA GLU A 226 -13.07 -16.03 15.30
C GLU A 226 -13.27 -14.51 15.23
N GLU A 227 -12.23 -13.70 15.44
CA GLU A 227 -12.32 -12.23 15.31
C GLU A 227 -12.72 -11.82 13.88
N LEU A 228 -12.16 -12.48 12.86
CA LEU A 228 -12.57 -12.25 11.46
C LEU A 228 -14.03 -12.63 11.23
N ARG A 229 -14.50 -13.72 11.86
CA ARG A 229 -15.88 -14.18 11.77
C ARG A 229 -16.84 -13.17 12.38
N GLU A 230 -16.55 -12.69 13.60
CA GLU A 230 -17.37 -11.67 14.27
C GLU A 230 -17.51 -10.40 13.41
N LEU A 231 -16.39 -9.90 12.86
CA LEU A 231 -16.40 -8.73 11.97
C LEU A 231 -17.15 -9.01 10.67
N SER A 232 -17.02 -10.22 10.12
CA SER A 232 -17.72 -10.61 8.89
C SER A 232 -19.22 -10.70 9.08
N VAL A 233 -19.67 -11.32 10.16
CA VAL A 233 -21.10 -11.41 10.52
C VAL A 233 -21.68 -10.01 10.79
N TRP A 234 -20.95 -9.16 11.51
CA TRP A 234 -21.33 -7.77 11.72
C TRP A 234 -21.50 -7.01 10.38
N ALA A 235 -20.51 -7.08 9.51
CA ALA A 235 -20.53 -6.41 8.21
C ALA A 235 -21.67 -6.93 7.32
N LYS A 236 -21.89 -8.26 7.32
CA LYS A 236 -23.01 -8.90 6.60
C LYS A 236 -24.37 -8.37 7.07
N GLY A 237 -24.58 -8.28 8.39
CA GLY A 237 -25.82 -7.75 8.98
C GLY A 237 -26.09 -6.29 8.63
N ARG A 238 -25.05 -5.51 8.34
CA ARG A 238 -25.11 -4.09 7.97
C ARG A 238 -25.04 -3.85 6.45
N GLY A 239 -24.82 -4.87 5.65
CA GLY A 239 -24.63 -4.74 4.20
C GLY A 239 -23.33 -4.04 3.80
N VAL A 240 -22.37 -3.91 4.72
CA VAL A 240 -21.06 -3.28 4.55
C VAL A 240 -20.10 -4.23 3.84
N TRP A 241 -19.28 -3.73 2.92
CA TRP A 241 -18.22 -4.48 2.27
C TRP A 241 -17.02 -4.66 3.21
N ILE A 242 -16.46 -5.88 3.27
CA ILE A 242 -15.12 -6.08 3.84
C ILE A 242 -14.10 -6.03 2.72
N VAL A 243 -13.11 -5.14 2.84
CA VAL A 243 -11.90 -5.12 2.01
C VAL A 243 -10.80 -5.77 2.83
N SER A 244 -10.52 -7.05 2.55
CA SER A 244 -9.51 -7.86 3.24
C SER A 244 -8.18 -7.74 2.49
N ASP A 245 -7.24 -6.96 3.04
CA ASP A 245 -5.87 -6.87 2.53
C ASP A 245 -5.00 -7.91 3.22
N GLU A 246 -4.64 -8.95 2.48
CA GLU A 246 -3.94 -10.13 2.97
C GLU A 246 -2.50 -10.24 2.42
N ILE A 247 -1.92 -9.11 1.95
CA ILE A 247 -0.61 -9.08 1.27
C ILE A 247 0.54 -9.66 2.09
N TYR A 248 0.44 -9.69 3.42
CA TYR A 248 1.44 -10.27 4.33
C TYR A 248 1.12 -11.68 4.79
N ARG A 249 0.07 -12.32 4.27
CA ARG A 249 -0.46 -13.59 4.76
C ARG A 249 0.59 -14.70 4.90
N ASN A 250 1.55 -14.78 3.98
CA ASN A 250 2.62 -15.78 4.00
C ASN A 250 3.78 -15.43 4.93
N ILE A 251 3.79 -14.23 5.55
CA ILE A 251 4.75 -13.83 6.57
C ILE A 251 4.03 -13.91 7.91
N TYR A 252 3.97 -15.11 8.45
CA TYR A 252 3.24 -15.47 9.66
C TYR A 252 4.15 -16.21 10.63
N PHE A 253 4.06 -15.88 11.91
CA PHE A 253 4.92 -16.45 12.94
C PHE A 253 4.22 -17.50 13.82
N GLY A 254 3.13 -18.07 13.37
CA GLY A 254 2.50 -19.27 13.95
C GLY A 254 3.31 -20.56 13.72
N ALA A 255 2.67 -21.70 13.60
CA ALA A 255 3.37 -22.95 13.29
C ALA A 255 4.10 -22.87 11.94
N GLN A 256 5.21 -23.60 11.82
CA GLN A 256 6.01 -23.57 10.59
C GLN A 256 5.20 -24.13 9.41
N GLY A 257 5.15 -23.39 8.33
CA GLY A 257 4.39 -23.74 7.13
C GLY A 257 2.94 -23.24 7.10
N ASP A 258 2.44 -22.70 8.21
CA ASP A 258 1.12 -22.09 8.25
C ASP A 258 1.09 -20.73 7.58
N THR A 259 -0.10 -20.32 7.17
CA THR A 259 -0.39 -18.95 6.74
C THR A 259 -1.36 -18.30 7.71
N ALA A 260 -1.31 -16.96 7.81
CA ALA A 260 -2.24 -16.23 8.67
C ALA A 260 -3.71 -16.49 8.25
N PRO A 261 -4.67 -16.48 9.17
CA PRO A 261 -6.09 -16.52 8.86
C PRO A 261 -6.50 -15.40 7.89
N GLY A 262 -7.48 -15.66 7.06
CA GLY A 262 -8.02 -14.68 6.12
C GLY A 262 -9.49 -14.93 5.80
N ILE A 263 -10.10 -14.03 5.05
CA ILE A 263 -11.54 -14.01 4.79
C ILE A 263 -12.05 -15.31 4.13
N LEU A 264 -11.23 -15.95 3.29
CA LEU A 264 -11.61 -17.21 2.63
C LEU A 264 -11.58 -18.45 3.52
N ASN A 265 -11.04 -18.36 4.74
CA ASN A 265 -11.09 -19.45 5.72
C ASN A 265 -12.41 -19.48 6.51
N LEU A 266 -13.23 -18.44 6.37
CA LEU A 266 -14.55 -18.39 7.02
C LEU A 266 -15.56 -19.24 6.27
N PRO A 267 -16.55 -19.83 6.97
CA PRO A 267 -17.72 -20.42 6.34
C PRO A 267 -18.41 -19.43 5.41
N GLU A 268 -18.88 -19.90 4.25
CA GLU A 268 -19.55 -19.02 3.27
C GLU A 268 -20.79 -18.32 3.85
N ASP A 269 -21.50 -19.01 4.73
CA ASP A 269 -22.70 -18.46 5.39
C ASP A 269 -22.38 -17.30 6.35
N ASP A 270 -21.16 -17.20 6.85
CA ASP A 270 -20.72 -16.13 7.73
C ASP A 270 -20.13 -14.92 6.95
N VAL A 271 -19.86 -15.10 5.65
CA VAL A 271 -19.28 -14.06 4.81
C VAL A 271 -20.37 -13.32 4.05
N GLY A 272 -20.33 -11.98 4.14
CA GLY A 272 -21.15 -11.06 3.36
C GLY A 272 -20.46 -10.65 2.07
N LYS A 273 -20.58 -9.37 1.74
CA LYS A 273 -19.88 -8.75 0.60
C LYS A 273 -18.44 -8.55 0.96
N PHE A 274 -17.52 -9.06 0.15
CA PHE A 274 -16.08 -8.86 0.38
C PHE A 274 -15.30 -8.68 -0.91
N ILE A 275 -14.14 -8.04 -0.77
CA ILE A 275 -13.05 -7.99 -1.75
C ILE A 275 -11.79 -8.44 -1.02
N LEU A 276 -11.21 -9.55 -1.46
CA LEU A 276 -9.88 -9.94 -1.04
C LEU A 276 -8.87 -9.26 -1.95
N VAL A 277 -7.81 -8.67 -1.38
CA VAL A 277 -6.64 -8.17 -2.13
C VAL A 277 -5.38 -8.83 -1.60
N ASP A 278 -4.52 -9.28 -2.51
CA ASP A 278 -3.26 -9.92 -2.21
C ASP A 278 -2.31 -9.76 -3.43
N GLY A 279 -1.09 -10.25 -3.36
CA GLY A 279 -0.16 -10.15 -4.47
C GLY A 279 1.20 -10.79 -4.24
N ALA A 280 2.03 -10.71 -5.25
CA ALA A 280 3.35 -11.31 -5.25
C ALA A 280 4.41 -10.53 -4.43
N SER A 281 4.13 -9.27 -4.11
CA SER A 281 5.15 -8.31 -3.62
C SER A 281 5.89 -8.76 -2.37
N LYS A 282 5.19 -9.38 -1.39
CA LYS A 282 5.77 -9.72 -0.09
C LYS A 282 6.13 -11.20 -0.01
N SER A 283 5.25 -12.06 -0.50
CA SER A 283 5.43 -13.51 -0.48
C SER A 283 6.60 -14.00 -1.33
N TYR A 284 6.95 -13.26 -2.39
CA TYR A 284 7.97 -13.67 -3.36
C TYR A 284 9.06 -12.61 -3.59
N ALA A 285 9.20 -11.63 -2.68
CA ALA A 285 10.15 -10.52 -2.83
C ALA A 285 10.02 -9.82 -4.20
N MET A 286 8.80 -9.54 -4.64
CA MET A 286 8.47 -9.02 -5.98
C MET A 286 7.93 -7.59 -5.92
N THR A 287 8.42 -6.73 -5.04
CA THR A 287 7.88 -5.37 -4.86
C THR A 287 7.99 -4.53 -6.13
N GLY A 288 9.11 -4.61 -6.83
CA GLY A 288 9.40 -3.88 -8.08
C GLY A 288 8.66 -4.41 -9.31
N TRP A 289 8.20 -5.66 -9.30
CA TRP A 289 7.49 -6.28 -10.43
C TRP A 289 6.06 -5.75 -10.61
N ARG A 290 5.48 -5.16 -9.56
CA ARG A 290 4.15 -4.56 -9.58
C ARG A 290 3.04 -5.55 -9.97
N VAL A 291 2.94 -6.69 -9.30
CA VAL A 291 1.85 -7.65 -9.47
C VAL A 291 1.09 -7.83 -8.17
N GLY A 292 -0.19 -7.52 -8.21
CA GLY A 292 -1.18 -7.78 -7.18
C GLY A 292 -2.46 -8.23 -7.84
N PHE A 293 -3.43 -8.63 -7.05
CA PHE A 293 -4.73 -9.02 -7.55
C PHE A 293 -5.82 -8.73 -6.52
N SER A 294 -7.05 -8.66 -7.02
CA SER A 294 -8.25 -8.77 -6.20
C SER A 294 -9.04 -10.02 -6.56
N TYR A 295 -9.74 -10.57 -5.57
CA TYR A 295 -10.76 -11.61 -5.78
C TYR A 295 -12.09 -11.15 -5.19
N SER A 296 -13.14 -11.34 -5.99
CA SER A 296 -14.51 -10.96 -5.64
C SER A 296 -15.53 -11.74 -6.47
N GLY A 297 -16.82 -11.47 -6.27
CA GLY A 297 -17.86 -11.94 -7.20
C GLY A 297 -17.59 -11.49 -8.63
N VAL A 298 -17.95 -12.34 -9.61
CA VAL A 298 -17.63 -12.14 -11.05
C VAL A 298 -18.14 -10.81 -11.57
N GLU A 299 -19.31 -10.35 -11.16
CA GLU A 299 -19.88 -9.07 -11.56
C GLU A 299 -19.00 -7.88 -11.14
N ILE A 300 -18.48 -7.91 -9.90
CA ILE A 300 -17.56 -6.90 -9.38
C ILE A 300 -16.24 -6.94 -10.14
N ALA A 301 -15.68 -8.12 -10.36
CA ALA A 301 -14.46 -8.30 -11.13
C ALA A 301 -14.57 -7.75 -12.56
N GLN A 302 -15.76 -7.84 -13.19
CA GLN A 302 -16.03 -7.21 -14.48
C GLN A 302 -15.97 -5.68 -14.41
N LYS A 303 -16.49 -5.06 -13.34
CA LYS A 303 -16.41 -3.60 -13.13
C LYS A 303 -14.97 -3.14 -12.89
N PHE A 304 -14.20 -3.88 -12.07
CA PHE A 304 -12.77 -3.60 -11.88
C PHE A 304 -11.99 -3.72 -13.18
N THR A 305 -12.28 -4.75 -13.99
CA THR A 305 -11.68 -4.94 -15.31
C THR A 305 -12.00 -3.77 -16.25
N ALA A 306 -13.25 -3.32 -16.28
CA ALA A 306 -13.67 -2.18 -17.09
C ALA A 306 -12.94 -0.89 -16.66
N LEU A 307 -12.87 -0.60 -15.35
CA LEU A 307 -12.13 0.53 -14.81
C LEU A 307 -10.64 0.45 -15.18
N GLN A 308 -10.00 -0.70 -14.92
CA GLN A 308 -8.58 -0.92 -15.18
C GLN A 308 -8.24 -0.74 -16.66
N SER A 309 -9.13 -1.17 -17.56
CA SER A 309 -8.95 -1.00 -19.01
C SER A 309 -8.84 0.47 -19.45
N GLN A 310 -9.42 1.40 -18.70
CA GLN A 310 -9.38 2.84 -18.96
C GLN A 310 -8.23 3.57 -18.27
N ILE A 311 -7.57 2.92 -17.29
CA ILE A 311 -6.50 3.55 -16.50
C ILE A 311 -5.13 3.06 -16.97
N THR A 312 -4.90 1.74 -16.93
CA THR A 312 -3.58 1.13 -17.18
C THR A 312 -3.60 0.08 -18.29
N SER A 313 -4.75 -0.19 -18.90
CA SER A 313 -5.02 -1.29 -19.82
C SER A 313 -4.85 -2.66 -19.14
N ASN A 314 -3.62 -3.11 -18.92
CA ASN A 314 -3.28 -4.36 -18.23
C ASN A 314 -1.99 -4.19 -17.41
N THR A 315 -1.77 -5.11 -16.49
CA THR A 315 -0.47 -5.25 -15.79
C THR A 315 0.61 -5.65 -16.79
N ALA A 316 1.85 -5.19 -16.57
CA ALA A 316 2.98 -5.48 -17.46
C ALA A 316 3.11 -6.99 -17.73
N THR A 317 3.11 -7.37 -19.02
CA THR A 317 3.09 -8.78 -19.42
C THR A 317 4.27 -9.59 -18.90
N PRO A 318 5.54 -9.10 -18.93
CA PRO A 318 6.65 -9.83 -18.33
C PRO A 318 6.47 -10.08 -16.82
N SER A 319 5.89 -9.11 -16.10
CA SER A 319 5.60 -9.28 -14.68
C SER A 319 4.50 -10.31 -14.41
N GLN A 320 3.50 -10.40 -15.30
CA GLN A 320 2.47 -11.43 -15.20
C GLN A 320 3.03 -12.84 -15.47
N VAL A 321 3.98 -12.96 -16.40
CA VAL A 321 4.66 -14.23 -16.69
C VAL A 321 5.48 -14.68 -15.48
N ALA A 322 6.22 -13.77 -14.86
CA ALA A 322 6.94 -14.04 -13.61
C ALA A 322 5.99 -14.50 -12.49
N ALA A 323 4.89 -13.78 -12.30
CA ALA A 323 3.90 -14.12 -11.29
C ALA A 323 3.19 -15.45 -11.57
N LEU A 324 2.93 -15.78 -12.83
CA LEU A 324 2.38 -17.07 -13.21
C LEU A 324 3.26 -18.21 -12.72
N GLU A 325 4.57 -18.08 -12.88
CA GLU A 325 5.51 -19.11 -12.37
C GLU A 325 5.49 -19.19 -10.84
N ALA A 326 5.42 -18.03 -10.16
CA ALA A 326 5.33 -17.97 -8.70
C ALA A 326 4.08 -18.68 -8.13
N PHE A 327 2.93 -18.55 -8.81
CA PHE A 327 1.69 -19.19 -8.34
C PHE A 327 1.52 -20.63 -8.84
N ARG A 328 2.11 -20.99 -9.98
CA ARG A 328 1.98 -22.32 -10.56
C ARG A 328 2.97 -23.33 -10.01
N ASN A 329 4.21 -22.92 -9.75
CA ASN A 329 5.27 -23.77 -9.21
C ASN A 329 5.23 -23.81 -7.69
N VAL A 330 4.21 -24.49 -7.16
CA VAL A 330 3.89 -24.51 -5.73
C VAL A 330 5.06 -25.00 -4.88
N GLU A 331 5.82 -25.97 -5.33
CA GLU A 331 6.96 -26.55 -4.60
C GLU A 331 8.09 -25.52 -4.44
N ALA A 332 8.57 -24.95 -5.54
CA ALA A 332 9.63 -23.95 -5.51
C ALA A 332 9.20 -22.67 -4.76
N ALA A 333 7.94 -22.26 -4.94
CA ALA A 333 7.35 -21.12 -4.24
C ALA A 333 7.29 -21.33 -2.73
N SER A 334 6.83 -22.52 -2.29
CA SER A 334 6.77 -22.87 -0.86
C SER A 334 8.15 -22.91 -0.22
N SER A 335 9.15 -23.45 -0.94
CA SER A 335 10.55 -23.45 -0.48
C SER A 335 11.09 -22.02 -0.27
N ALA A 336 10.89 -21.12 -1.24
CA ALA A 336 11.34 -19.75 -1.16
C ALA A 336 10.64 -18.96 -0.04
N ILE A 337 9.32 -19.16 0.13
CA ILE A 337 8.55 -18.54 1.23
C ILE A 337 9.07 -19.06 2.59
N ALA A 338 9.33 -20.35 2.71
CA ALA A 338 9.81 -20.94 3.96
C ALA A 338 11.21 -20.41 4.33
N GLU A 339 12.12 -20.25 3.36
CA GLU A 339 13.46 -19.67 3.58
C GLU A 339 13.35 -18.24 4.13
N MET A 340 12.57 -17.37 3.48
CA MET A 340 12.33 -16.00 3.97
C MET A 340 11.64 -16.03 5.34
N GLY A 341 10.69 -16.93 5.55
CA GLY A 341 9.96 -17.09 6.80
C GLY A 341 10.87 -17.40 7.99
N VAL A 342 11.89 -18.28 7.80
CA VAL A 342 12.90 -18.57 8.83
C VAL A 342 13.69 -17.32 9.21
N ALA A 343 14.14 -16.54 8.23
CA ALA A 343 14.89 -15.32 8.47
C ALA A 343 14.03 -14.25 9.17
N PHE A 344 12.80 -14.02 8.71
CA PHE A 344 11.89 -13.06 9.35
C PHE A 344 11.53 -13.45 10.78
N ARG A 345 11.30 -14.74 11.05
CA ARG A 345 11.06 -15.23 12.42
C ARG A 345 12.25 -14.94 13.34
N ARG A 346 13.46 -15.27 12.90
CA ARG A 346 14.70 -14.97 13.67
C ARG A 346 14.84 -13.49 13.97
N ARG A 347 14.63 -12.63 12.96
CA ARG A 347 14.71 -11.17 13.10
C ARG A 347 13.60 -10.60 13.98
N ARG A 348 12.39 -11.16 13.91
CA ARG A 348 11.31 -10.85 14.84
C ARG A 348 11.73 -11.14 16.28
N ASP A 349 12.29 -12.32 16.54
CA ASP A 349 12.74 -12.71 17.88
C ASP A 349 13.90 -11.82 18.34
N LEU A 350 14.80 -11.43 17.43
CA LEU A 350 15.88 -10.48 17.71
C LEU A 350 15.35 -9.11 18.13
N VAL A 351 14.42 -8.50 17.38
CA VAL A 351 13.90 -7.17 17.73
C VAL A 351 13.13 -7.20 19.05
N ILE A 352 12.41 -8.27 19.37
CA ILE A 352 11.73 -8.45 20.66
C ILE A 352 12.79 -8.52 21.80
N ALA A 353 13.81 -9.36 21.64
CA ALA A 353 14.88 -9.47 22.64
C ALA A 353 15.64 -8.15 22.84
N LEU A 354 15.84 -7.37 21.78
CA LEU A 354 16.47 -6.05 21.86
C LEU A 354 15.56 -5.04 22.57
N MET A 355 14.24 -5.02 22.28
CA MET A 355 13.28 -4.20 23.02
C MET A 355 13.33 -4.49 24.52
N ASP A 356 13.16 -5.75 24.89
CA ASP A 356 13.10 -6.16 26.31
C ASP A 356 14.40 -5.86 27.07
N ARG A 357 15.54 -6.02 26.42
CA ARG A 357 16.86 -5.79 27.04
C ARG A 357 17.27 -4.33 27.07
N LEU A 358 17.10 -3.60 25.97
CA LEU A 358 17.69 -2.27 25.76
C LEU A 358 16.71 -1.13 26.01
N LEU A 359 15.41 -1.37 25.86
CA LEU A 359 14.34 -0.41 26.06
C LEU A 359 13.26 -0.96 27.02
N PRO A 360 13.67 -1.42 28.24
CA PRO A 360 12.75 -2.07 29.16
C PRO A 360 11.61 -1.13 29.55
N GLY A 361 10.39 -1.64 29.49
CA GLY A 361 9.18 -0.87 29.83
C GLY A 361 8.64 0.02 28.70
N VAL A 362 9.31 0.12 27.55
CA VAL A 362 8.75 0.77 26.37
C VAL A 362 7.68 -0.14 25.76
N PRO A 363 6.41 0.32 25.65
CA PRO A 363 5.34 -0.51 25.10
C PRO A 363 5.55 -0.79 23.60
N TYR A 364 5.31 -2.01 23.19
CA TYR A 364 5.31 -2.41 21.79
C TYR A 364 4.24 -3.45 21.51
N ILE A 365 3.82 -3.54 20.26
CA ILE A 365 2.93 -4.61 19.79
C ILE A 365 3.81 -5.77 19.33
N GLN A 366 3.62 -6.94 19.94
CA GLN A 366 4.36 -8.14 19.55
C GLN A 366 3.93 -8.58 18.16
N PRO A 367 4.86 -8.61 17.16
CA PRO A 367 4.49 -9.00 15.81
C PRO A 367 4.17 -10.48 15.71
N GLU A 368 3.00 -10.82 15.21
CA GLU A 368 2.56 -12.18 14.89
C GLU A 368 2.72 -12.48 13.39
N GLY A 369 2.89 -11.43 12.56
CA GLY A 369 3.15 -11.51 11.12
C GLY A 369 3.69 -10.21 10.54
N ALA A 370 3.81 -10.15 9.22
CA ALA A 370 4.51 -9.11 8.48
C ALA A 370 5.99 -9.02 8.91
N PHE A 371 6.64 -7.89 8.74
CA PHE A 371 8.04 -7.68 9.15
C PHE A 371 8.21 -6.30 9.81
N TYR A 372 7.27 -5.94 10.70
CA TYR A 372 7.26 -4.65 11.39
C TYR A 372 7.16 -4.83 12.90
N LEU A 373 7.91 -3.99 13.62
CA LEU A 373 7.72 -3.72 15.03
C LEU A 373 7.08 -2.33 15.16
N TYR A 374 6.01 -2.23 15.93
CA TYR A 374 5.33 -0.98 16.23
C TYR A 374 5.44 -0.72 17.73
N PHE A 375 6.15 0.34 18.12
CA PHE A 375 6.45 0.61 19.52
C PHE A 375 6.22 2.09 19.86
N ARG A 376 5.95 2.35 21.14
CA ARG A 376 5.52 3.63 21.64
C ARG A 376 6.73 4.46 22.10
N VAL A 377 6.78 5.73 21.70
CA VAL A 377 7.94 6.60 21.96
C VAL A 377 7.62 7.88 22.74
N ASP A 378 6.35 8.15 23.07
CA ASP A 378 5.98 9.36 23.81
C ASP A 378 6.60 9.43 25.22
N GLY A 379 6.92 8.28 25.85
CA GLY A 379 7.71 8.22 27.08
C GLY A 379 9.21 8.45 26.90
N LEU A 380 9.68 8.59 25.66
CA LEU A 380 11.09 8.81 25.29
C LEU A 380 11.33 10.20 24.69
N PHE A 381 10.32 11.05 24.69
CA PHE A 381 10.42 12.42 24.16
C PHE A 381 11.28 13.30 25.08
N GLU A 382 12.08 14.16 24.47
CA GLU A 382 12.72 15.27 25.18
C GLU A 382 11.73 16.40 25.46
N VAL A 383 12.15 17.37 26.28
CA VAL A 383 11.28 18.47 26.76
C VAL A 383 10.59 19.25 25.61
N ASP A 384 11.27 19.37 24.48
CA ASP A 384 10.77 20.12 23.30
C ASP A 384 10.12 19.22 22.25
N GLU A 385 10.01 17.91 22.47
CA GLU A 385 9.36 16.98 21.57
C GLU A 385 7.92 16.71 21.99
N ASN A 386 7.00 16.81 21.03
CA ASN A 386 5.58 16.62 21.28
C ASN A 386 4.96 15.49 20.44
N ASP A 387 5.76 14.90 19.52
CA ASP A 387 5.27 13.90 18.57
C ASP A 387 6.40 12.98 18.08
N ALA A 388 6.02 11.78 17.63
CA ALA A 388 6.95 10.81 17.06
C ALA A 388 7.59 11.28 15.75
N THR A 389 7.02 12.27 15.07
CA THR A 389 7.59 12.82 13.83
C THR A 389 8.86 13.60 14.14
N THR A 390 8.84 14.42 15.18
CA THR A 390 10.02 15.18 15.68
C THR A 390 11.06 14.20 16.21
N TRP A 391 10.65 13.24 17.03
CA TRP A 391 11.52 12.18 17.56
C TRP A 391 12.23 11.39 16.46
N CYS A 392 11.50 10.92 15.42
CA CYS A 392 12.09 10.23 14.26
C CYS A 392 13.04 11.15 13.47
N SER A 393 12.74 12.44 13.38
CA SER A 393 13.60 13.41 12.70
C SER A 393 14.94 13.57 13.43
N ARG A 394 14.93 13.70 14.75
CA ARG A 394 16.13 13.76 15.59
C ARG A 394 16.94 12.46 15.47
N LEU A 395 16.29 11.30 15.60
CA LEU A 395 16.92 10.00 15.43
C LEU A 395 17.64 9.87 14.09
N LEU A 396 17.03 10.32 13.01
CA LEU A 396 17.63 10.28 11.68
C LEU A 396 18.77 11.28 11.53
N GLN A 397 18.60 12.52 12.00
CA GLN A 397 19.56 13.59 11.77
C GLN A 397 20.81 13.47 12.66
N GLU A 398 20.66 13.06 13.90
CA GLU A 398 21.74 13.04 14.89
C GLU A 398 22.38 11.64 15.01
N HIS A 399 21.56 10.59 14.89
CA HIS A 399 22.00 9.21 15.12
C HIS A 399 21.96 8.33 13.88
N GLY A 400 21.47 8.84 12.75
CA GLY A 400 21.54 8.13 11.47
C GLY A 400 20.62 6.91 11.38
N VAL A 401 19.48 6.88 12.09
CA VAL A 401 18.50 5.78 11.99
C VAL A 401 17.18 6.31 11.43
N ALA A 402 16.72 5.71 10.34
CA ALA A 402 15.45 6.06 9.71
C ALA A 402 14.34 5.10 10.12
N LEU A 403 13.34 5.59 10.85
CA LEU A 403 12.08 4.92 11.20
C LEU A 403 10.89 5.71 10.62
N VAL A 404 9.70 5.11 10.60
CA VAL A 404 8.49 5.79 10.13
C VAL A 404 7.65 6.24 11.33
N PRO A 405 7.37 7.55 11.47
CA PRO A 405 6.56 8.06 12.58
C PRO A 405 5.12 7.59 12.49
N GLY A 406 4.49 7.39 13.63
CA GLY A 406 3.14 6.88 13.78
C GLY A 406 2.04 7.79 13.25
N ALA A 407 2.30 9.11 13.13
CA ALA A 407 1.40 10.05 12.43
C ALA A 407 1.00 9.53 11.04
N ALA A 408 1.93 8.84 10.36
CA ALA A 408 1.67 8.23 9.06
C ALA A 408 0.60 7.12 9.11
N PHE A 409 0.39 6.53 10.26
CA PHE A 409 -0.51 5.39 10.50
C PHE A 409 -1.72 5.76 11.36
N GLY A 410 -1.83 7.04 11.77
CA GLY A 410 -2.94 7.59 12.54
C GLY A 410 -2.69 7.78 14.04
N ASP A 411 -1.52 7.43 14.59
CA ASP A 411 -1.19 7.63 16.02
C ASP A 411 0.25 8.11 16.19
N ASP A 412 0.44 9.39 16.47
CA ASP A 412 1.76 10.05 16.54
C ASP A 412 2.50 9.87 17.88
N ARG A 413 2.10 8.89 18.67
CA ARG A 413 2.82 8.45 19.87
C ARG A 413 3.75 7.25 19.59
N TRP A 414 3.58 6.64 18.41
CA TRP A 414 4.20 5.37 18.03
C TRP A 414 5.15 5.55 16.86
N VAL A 415 5.99 4.55 16.66
CA VAL A 415 6.86 4.45 15.48
C VAL A 415 6.86 3.05 14.91
N ARG A 416 7.08 2.95 13.60
CA ARG A 416 7.24 1.66 12.92
C ARG A 416 8.70 1.44 12.52
N LEU A 417 9.26 0.33 12.97
CA LEU A 417 10.53 -0.24 12.54
C LEU A 417 10.25 -1.43 11.62
N SER A 418 10.93 -1.52 10.49
CA SER A 418 10.94 -2.70 9.62
C SER A 418 12.14 -3.57 9.97
N PHE A 419 11.91 -4.85 10.28
CA PHE A 419 13.01 -5.81 10.46
C PHE A 419 13.30 -6.64 9.20
N ALA A 420 12.85 -6.17 8.03
CA ALA A 420 13.34 -6.65 6.74
C ALA A 420 14.72 -6.02 6.43
N ALA A 421 15.70 -6.37 7.24
CA ALA A 421 17.08 -5.93 7.17
C ALA A 421 17.99 -7.00 7.79
N SER A 422 19.32 -6.91 7.61
CA SER A 422 20.26 -7.84 8.25
C SER A 422 20.23 -7.69 9.78
N ASP A 423 20.53 -8.77 10.49
CA ASP A 423 20.62 -8.78 11.95
C ASP A 423 21.56 -7.68 12.46
N ALA A 424 22.73 -7.50 11.81
CA ALA A 424 23.70 -6.47 12.17
C ALA A 424 23.14 -5.03 12.04
N LEU A 425 22.36 -4.75 11.01
CA LEU A 425 21.71 -3.44 10.86
C LEU A 425 20.62 -3.21 11.92
N ILE A 426 19.92 -4.26 12.31
CA ILE A 426 18.92 -4.20 13.39
C ILE A 426 19.62 -3.89 14.72
N GLU A 427 20.68 -4.62 15.06
CA GLU A 427 21.46 -4.41 16.30
C GLU A 427 22.06 -3.01 16.34
N GLU A 428 22.64 -2.56 15.25
CA GLU A 428 23.21 -1.21 15.13
C GLU A 428 22.15 -0.12 15.33
N ALA A 429 20.95 -0.28 14.74
CA ALA A 429 19.86 0.67 14.93
C ALA A 429 19.47 0.77 16.42
N PHE A 430 19.33 -0.35 17.11
CA PHE A 430 19.00 -0.34 18.54
C PHE A 430 20.11 0.29 19.38
N THR A 431 21.38 0.04 19.06
CA THR A 431 22.53 0.70 19.72
C THR A 431 22.41 2.22 19.60
N ARG A 432 22.14 2.74 18.41
CA ARG A 432 21.97 4.18 18.17
C ARG A 432 20.73 4.77 18.85
N ILE A 433 19.62 4.03 18.90
CA ILE A 433 18.41 4.44 19.63
C ILE A 433 18.72 4.57 21.14
N VAL A 434 19.41 3.61 21.74
CA VAL A 434 19.81 3.65 23.16
C VAL A 434 20.70 4.84 23.47
N VAL A 435 21.66 5.15 22.59
CA VAL A 435 22.51 6.35 22.74
C VAL A 435 21.66 7.62 22.73
N MET A 436 20.67 7.71 21.84
CA MET A 436 19.79 8.88 21.76
C MET A 436 18.93 9.07 22.99
N VAL A 437 18.34 7.98 23.55
CA VAL A 437 17.40 8.08 24.67
C VAL A 437 18.10 8.08 26.05
N GLY A 438 19.45 7.92 26.09
CA GLY A 438 20.21 8.05 27.33
C GLY A 438 19.96 6.94 28.35
N THR A 439 19.39 5.80 27.96
CA THR A 439 19.24 4.66 28.85
C THR A 439 20.63 4.08 29.14
N GLY A 440 21.12 4.14 30.37
CA GLY A 440 22.46 3.72 30.77
C GLY A 440 22.74 2.21 30.70
N ALA A 441 22.11 1.50 29.80
CA ALA A 441 22.42 0.12 29.47
C ALA A 441 23.68 0.08 28.63
N THR A 442 24.80 -0.29 29.23
CA THR A 442 26.05 -0.64 28.54
C THR A 442 25.75 -1.79 27.59
N VAL A 443 26.01 -1.57 26.29
CA VAL A 443 25.95 -2.55 25.22
C VAL A 443 26.93 -3.71 25.45
#